data_7580131c5aa9f7132870664b714c0557
#
_entry.id   7580131c5aa9f7132870664b714c0557
#
_cell.length_a   1.000
_cell.length_b   1.000
_cell.length_c   1.000
_cell.angle_alpha   90.00
_cell.angle_beta   90.00
_cell.angle_gamma   90.00
#
_symmetry.space_group_name_H-M   'P 1'
#
loop_
_entity.id
_entity.type
_entity.pdbx_description
1 polymer ?
#
loop_
_entity_poly.entity_id
_entity_poly.type
_entity_poly.pdbx_seq_one_letter_code
_entity_poly.pdbx_strand_id
1 'polypeptide(L)'
;MVSAVFRVVEAVSSLFLKTKGDDISLWIYTPKEKFGYVAGGLKPTIQIFLWMALILIAWCLLLFPEEHSHETKTVIHRLARAWIGCLVGAALWFLKTAAMMTLAYDFNIGRSVAAIRDSVADQEALMSIWGYCTPVSERGYVMKLQRERRVESVADDFKLNEKIRTWTPPRVIDAITRTQLPVVMERRRKDNTAERIARITADELFARLAGDYSAKYISTDKVLAALNSSQKHRFPVTDEEGGVDQLSRSSFRKWVTKVHLNRLLLLRSINGKDEALRELNIFASTIVLILSLILWLLIMGYLTTQVMILIATQILAWNFVFNMTARTIFESIIFVFSTCPFDVGDLCRIEGSDDQVVVHRMKFLYTEFRKENGEMLLFPNISLTGKCIVNFRDAPETSDSVEFTIDALTSAETIEEFKSRVELYLKNKPKHWRGEQCSMVVDDLDRRDKSVVIYLEHVVNFYNGGDRKKRRKELIEEVKNIIFLLDIKSHTQPQ
;
A
#
# COMPACT_ATOMS: atom_id res chain seq x y z
N MET A 1 8.99 27.01 33.44
CA MET A 1 9.68 25.70 33.34
C MET A 1 9.11 24.79 32.25
N VAL A 2 7.81 24.52 32.20
CA VAL A 2 7.16 23.68 31.15
C VAL A 2 7.39 24.21 29.74
N SER A 3 7.27 25.52 29.50
CA SER A 3 7.55 26.17 28.22
C SER A 3 9.03 26.07 27.80
N ALA A 4 9.96 25.96 28.76
CA ALA A 4 11.37 25.76 28.48
C ALA A 4 11.69 24.31 28.09
N VAL A 5 11.08 23.32 28.75
CA VAL A 5 11.18 21.90 28.40
C VAL A 5 10.57 21.68 27.01
N PHE A 6 9.44 22.33 26.70
CA PHE A 6 8.85 22.27 25.37
C PHE A 6 9.73 22.89 24.28
N ARG A 7 10.35 24.04 24.55
CA ARG A 7 11.32 24.63 23.61
C ARG A 7 12.54 23.75 23.42
N VAL A 8 13.00 23.05 24.44
CA VAL A 8 14.10 22.09 24.33
C VAL A 8 13.68 20.88 23.50
N VAL A 9 12.49 20.32 23.72
CA VAL A 9 11.96 19.20 22.89
C VAL A 9 11.71 19.66 21.45
N GLU A 10 11.22 20.87 21.26
CA GLU A 10 11.01 21.46 19.93
C GLU A 10 12.34 21.81 19.26
N ALA A 11 13.33 22.31 19.99
CA ALA A 11 14.68 22.58 19.51
C ALA A 11 15.43 21.28 19.18
N VAL A 12 15.32 20.25 20.01
CA VAL A 12 15.88 18.92 19.74
C VAL A 12 15.19 18.29 18.52
N SER A 13 13.88 18.35 18.44
CA SER A 13 13.15 17.83 17.26
C SER A 13 13.46 18.65 15.99
N SER A 14 13.63 19.97 16.10
CA SER A 14 14.00 20.83 14.97
C SER A 14 15.45 20.67 14.55
N LEU A 15 16.37 20.39 15.48
CA LEU A 15 17.77 20.07 15.18
C LEU A 15 17.89 18.72 14.44
N PHE A 16 17.07 17.72 14.84
CA PHE A 16 16.96 16.46 14.12
C PHE A 16 16.23 16.56 12.77
N LEU A 17 15.38 17.59 12.60
CA LEU A 17 14.61 17.84 11.39
C LEU A 17 15.34 18.72 10.36
N LYS A 18 16.46 19.33 10.71
CA LYS A 18 17.17 20.32 9.88
C LYS A 18 18.28 19.72 9.02
N THR A 19 18.24 18.45 8.68
CA THR A 19 19.08 17.89 7.62
C THR A 19 18.46 18.21 6.27
N LYS A 20 18.98 19.25 5.66
CA LYS A 20 18.71 19.73 4.31
C LYS A 20 19.32 18.73 3.33
N GLY A 21 18.51 17.92 2.71
CA GLY A 21 18.89 17.03 1.62
C GLY A 21 17.70 16.87 0.69
N ASP A 22 17.87 17.33 -0.55
CA ASP A 22 16.82 17.41 -1.57
C ASP A 22 16.44 16.03 -2.17
N ASP A 23 16.98 14.91 -1.67
CA ASP A 23 16.64 13.56 -2.10
C ASP A 23 15.54 12.94 -1.24
N ILE A 24 14.30 13.09 -1.70
CA ILE A 24 13.11 12.50 -1.09
C ILE A 24 13.23 10.96 -0.96
N SER A 25 13.99 10.33 -1.86
CA SER A 25 14.17 8.88 -1.90
C SER A 25 14.96 8.28 -0.73
N LEU A 26 15.88 9.05 -0.13
CA LEU A 26 16.72 8.60 1.01
C LEU A 26 16.07 8.86 2.37
N TRP A 27 15.03 9.70 2.41
CA TRP A 27 14.46 10.26 3.63
C TRP A 27 13.41 9.39 4.32
N ILE A 28 12.77 8.48 3.58
CA ILE A 28 11.54 7.81 4.03
C ILE A 28 11.82 6.71 5.07
N TYR A 29 13.05 6.21 5.18
CA TYR A 29 13.37 5.10 6.06
C TYR A 29 14.64 5.31 6.90
N THR A 30 14.72 6.41 7.64
CA THR A 30 15.80 6.59 8.60
C THR A 30 15.26 6.43 10.04
N PRO A 31 16.05 5.87 10.98
CA PRO A 31 15.68 5.79 12.39
C PRO A 31 15.32 7.15 12.99
N LYS A 32 15.90 8.23 12.46
CA LYS A 32 15.63 9.63 12.85
C LYS A 32 14.20 10.06 12.50
N GLU A 33 13.69 9.66 11.34
CA GLU A 33 12.33 9.97 10.90
C GLU A 33 11.29 9.21 11.74
N LYS A 34 11.55 7.93 12.04
CA LYS A 34 10.71 7.14 12.95
C LYS A 34 10.61 7.80 14.31
N PHE A 35 11.75 8.23 14.87
CA PHE A 35 11.78 8.93 16.15
C PHE A 35 11.02 10.26 16.09
N GLY A 36 11.26 11.07 15.06
CA GLY A 36 10.57 12.36 14.87
C GLY A 36 9.05 12.21 14.74
N TYR A 37 8.60 11.20 14.01
CA TYR A 37 7.19 10.88 13.87
C TYR A 37 6.57 10.45 15.20
N VAL A 38 7.18 9.51 15.91
CA VAL A 38 6.70 9.02 17.21
C VAL A 38 6.69 10.14 18.23
N ALA A 39 7.77 10.93 18.33
CA ALA A 39 7.87 12.08 19.23
C ALA A 39 6.81 13.16 18.93
N GLY A 40 6.56 13.44 17.65
CA GLY A 40 5.50 14.36 17.23
C GLY A 40 4.10 13.92 17.65
N GLY A 41 3.80 12.63 17.48
CA GLY A 41 2.52 12.04 17.88
C GLY A 41 2.34 11.94 19.40
N LEU A 42 3.45 11.82 20.16
CA LEU A 42 3.43 11.75 21.60
C LEU A 42 3.32 13.12 22.29
N LYS A 43 3.56 14.22 21.57
CA LYS A 43 3.56 15.59 22.12
C LYS A 43 2.35 15.88 23.05
N PRO A 44 1.08 15.65 22.66
CA PRO A 44 -0.07 15.93 23.51
C PRO A 44 -0.14 15.03 24.76
N THR A 45 0.24 13.76 24.65
CA THR A 45 0.23 12.83 25.79
C THR A 45 1.35 13.12 26.77
N ILE A 46 2.54 13.49 26.30
CA ILE A 46 3.65 13.97 27.16
C ILE A 46 3.22 15.22 27.89
N GLN A 47 2.57 16.16 27.21
CA GLN A 47 2.11 17.39 27.83
C GLN A 47 1.13 17.13 28.97
N ILE A 48 0.13 16.28 28.77
CA ILE A 48 -0.84 15.90 29.79
C ILE A 48 -0.11 15.22 30.98
N PHE A 49 0.78 14.27 30.70
CA PHE A 49 1.56 13.59 31.74
C PHE A 49 2.40 14.54 32.58
N LEU A 50 3.09 15.50 31.95
CA LEU A 50 3.89 16.52 32.64
C LEU A 50 3.02 17.44 33.49
N TRP A 51 1.87 17.89 32.98
CA TRP A 51 0.94 18.70 33.77
C TRP A 51 0.44 17.94 35.00
N MET A 52 0.06 16.68 34.86
CA MET A 52 -0.37 15.84 35.97
C MET A 52 0.72 15.64 37.01
N ALA A 53 1.97 15.41 36.56
CA ALA A 53 3.13 15.28 37.45
C ALA A 53 3.42 16.59 38.20
N LEU A 54 3.38 17.74 37.52
CA LEU A 54 3.58 19.05 38.13
C LEU A 54 2.50 19.39 39.17
N ILE A 55 1.25 19.08 38.90
CA ILE A 55 0.15 19.27 39.84
C ILE A 55 0.39 18.40 41.09
N LEU A 56 0.79 17.14 40.93
CA LEU A 56 1.10 16.25 42.04
C LEU A 56 2.27 16.79 42.89
N ILE A 57 3.35 17.25 42.25
CA ILE A 57 4.49 17.84 42.94
C ILE A 57 4.07 19.09 43.70
N ALA A 58 3.32 19.99 43.07
CA ALA A 58 2.81 21.21 43.73
C ALA A 58 1.92 20.86 44.92
N TRP A 59 1.05 19.86 44.78
CA TRP A 59 0.21 19.35 45.85
C TRP A 59 1.04 18.83 47.03
N CYS A 60 2.06 18.02 46.76
CA CYS A 60 2.94 17.50 47.80
C CYS A 60 3.72 18.60 48.52
N LEU A 61 4.23 19.60 47.77
CA LEU A 61 5.04 20.68 48.35
C LEU A 61 4.23 21.69 49.16
N LEU A 62 2.96 21.96 48.77
CA LEU A 62 2.14 23.00 49.39
C LEU A 62 1.32 22.48 50.60
N LEU A 63 0.89 21.23 50.57
CA LEU A 63 -0.10 20.71 51.55
C LEU A 63 0.48 19.72 52.54
N PHE A 64 1.61 19.05 52.27
CA PHE A 64 2.20 18.11 53.20
C PHE A 64 2.97 18.72 54.36
N PRO A 65 3.61 19.92 54.30
CA PRO A 65 4.41 20.48 55.38
C PRO A 65 3.61 21.12 56.53
N GLU A 66 2.31 21.39 56.37
CA GLU A 66 1.53 22.11 57.39
C GLU A 66 0.91 21.21 58.46
N GLU A 67 0.87 21.68 59.71
CA GLU A 67 0.16 21.00 60.82
C GLU A 67 -1.36 21.14 60.64
N HIS A 68 -1.96 20.20 59.93
CA HIS A 68 -3.40 20.16 59.73
C HIS A 68 -4.12 19.26 60.78
N SER A 69 -5.42 19.52 61.00
CA SER A 69 -6.28 18.66 61.82
C SER A 69 -6.31 17.22 61.24
N HIS A 70 -6.58 16.22 62.10
CA HIS A 70 -6.59 14.82 61.69
C HIS A 70 -7.55 14.53 60.54
N GLU A 71 -8.70 15.19 60.47
CA GLU A 71 -9.67 15.04 59.40
C GLU A 71 -9.11 15.60 58.05
N THR A 72 -8.48 16.77 58.12
CA THR A 72 -7.88 17.42 56.94
C THR A 72 -6.75 16.58 56.37
N LYS A 73 -5.89 15.97 57.21
CA LYS A 73 -4.83 15.04 56.78
C LYS A 73 -5.40 13.84 56.00
N THR A 74 -6.50 13.27 56.49
CA THR A 74 -7.18 12.14 55.85
C THR A 74 -7.68 12.50 54.43
N VAL A 75 -8.28 13.67 54.29
CA VAL A 75 -8.76 14.18 52.98
C VAL A 75 -7.57 14.43 52.02
N ILE A 76 -6.51 15.09 52.51
CA ILE A 76 -5.29 15.35 51.71
C ILE A 76 -4.68 14.04 51.19
N HIS A 77 -4.57 13.03 52.06
CA HIS A 77 -4.05 11.72 51.64
C HIS A 77 -4.97 11.03 50.60
N ARG A 78 -6.28 11.09 50.74
CA ARG A 78 -7.20 10.54 49.72
C ARG A 78 -7.05 11.23 48.38
N LEU A 79 -6.98 12.57 48.38
CA LEU A 79 -6.77 13.35 47.16
C LEU A 79 -5.39 13.06 46.52
N ALA A 80 -4.33 12.95 47.33
CA ALA A 80 -3.02 12.56 46.83
C ALA A 80 -3.04 11.18 46.15
N ARG A 81 -3.71 10.18 46.74
CA ARG A 81 -3.89 8.85 46.11
C ARG A 81 -4.68 8.95 44.80
N ALA A 82 -5.74 9.80 44.74
CA ALA A 82 -6.49 10.02 43.51
C ALA A 82 -5.59 10.56 42.38
N TRP A 83 -4.75 11.56 42.67
CA TRP A 83 -3.80 12.12 41.72
C TRP A 83 -2.72 11.13 41.29
N ILE A 84 -2.20 10.31 42.20
CA ILE A 84 -1.26 9.23 41.87
C ILE A 84 -1.92 8.24 40.90
N GLY A 85 -3.17 7.85 41.16
CA GLY A 85 -3.91 6.96 40.27
C GLY A 85 -4.13 7.56 38.88
N CYS A 86 -4.45 8.85 38.80
CA CYS A 86 -4.55 9.57 37.52
C CYS A 86 -3.20 9.62 36.77
N LEU A 87 -2.08 9.83 37.50
CA LEU A 87 -0.75 9.83 36.90
C LEU A 87 -0.38 8.45 36.35
N VAL A 88 -0.71 7.36 37.06
CA VAL A 88 -0.53 6.00 36.57
C VAL A 88 -1.37 5.75 35.31
N GLY A 89 -2.62 6.21 35.28
CA GLY A 89 -3.47 6.12 34.10
C GLY A 89 -2.90 6.91 32.90
N ALA A 90 -2.36 8.10 33.15
CA ALA A 90 -1.69 8.90 32.12
C ALA A 90 -0.41 8.21 31.58
N ALA A 91 0.35 7.53 32.47
CA ALA A 91 1.52 6.74 32.07
C ALA A 91 1.13 5.55 31.17
N LEU A 92 0.06 4.82 31.51
CA LEU A 92 -0.45 3.74 30.68
C LEU A 92 -0.93 4.24 29.31
N TRP A 93 -1.60 5.39 29.29
CA TRP A 93 -2.06 6.02 28.06
C TRP A 93 -0.88 6.46 27.17
N PHE A 94 0.16 7.00 27.79
CA PHE A 94 1.40 7.34 27.09
C PHE A 94 2.05 6.11 26.48
N LEU A 95 2.20 5.02 27.24
CA LEU A 95 2.80 3.76 26.77
C LEU A 95 1.99 3.17 25.59
N LYS A 96 0.65 3.14 25.72
CA LYS A 96 -0.24 2.73 24.63
C LYS A 96 -0.03 3.57 23.38
N THR A 97 0.01 4.89 23.53
CA THR A 97 0.15 5.81 22.38
C THR A 97 1.51 5.64 21.72
N ALA A 98 2.59 5.45 22.49
CA ALA A 98 3.92 5.17 21.96
C ALA A 98 3.95 3.86 21.15
N ALA A 99 3.36 2.79 21.67
CA ALA A 99 3.26 1.52 20.98
C ALA A 99 2.45 1.64 19.68
N MET A 100 1.30 2.34 19.72
CA MET A 100 0.47 2.56 18.53
C MET A 100 1.17 3.39 17.47
N MET A 101 1.88 4.46 17.84
CA MET A 101 2.65 5.28 16.88
C MET A 101 3.78 4.49 16.23
N THR A 102 4.47 3.64 17.00
CA THR A 102 5.53 2.79 16.47
C THR A 102 4.97 1.77 15.48
N LEU A 103 3.87 1.10 15.85
CA LEU A 103 3.18 0.16 14.98
C LEU A 103 2.66 0.84 13.71
N ALA A 104 2.08 2.02 13.83
CA ALA A 104 1.56 2.79 12.70
C ALA A 104 2.67 3.17 11.71
N TYR A 105 3.85 3.57 12.21
CA TYR A 105 4.99 3.86 11.36
C TYR A 105 5.45 2.64 10.57
N ASP A 106 5.64 1.51 11.26
CA ASP A 106 6.12 0.28 10.62
C ASP A 106 5.10 -0.29 9.62
N PHE A 107 3.81 -0.19 9.95
CA PHE A 107 2.73 -0.69 9.10
C PHE A 107 2.49 0.18 7.86
N ASN A 108 2.49 1.51 8.01
CA ASN A 108 2.22 2.43 6.89
C ASN A 108 3.44 2.65 6.01
N ILE A 109 4.63 2.80 6.60
CA ILE A 109 5.84 3.18 5.86
C ILE A 109 6.71 1.97 5.59
N GLY A 110 7.02 1.16 6.61
CA GLY A 110 8.05 0.13 6.50
C GLY A 110 7.85 -0.81 5.30
N ARG A 111 6.62 -1.14 4.98
CA ARG A 111 6.28 -2.05 3.86
C ARG A 111 5.99 -1.34 2.55
N SER A 112 5.61 -0.07 2.59
CA SER A 112 5.23 0.70 1.40
C SER A 112 6.35 1.58 0.87
N VAL A 113 7.55 1.58 1.49
CA VAL A 113 8.67 2.47 1.12
C VAL A 113 9.06 2.34 -0.34
N ALA A 114 9.21 1.11 -0.85
CA ALA A 114 9.58 0.87 -2.24
C ALA A 114 8.48 1.42 -3.19
N ALA A 115 7.22 1.09 -2.92
CA ALA A 115 6.09 1.54 -3.72
C ALA A 115 5.92 3.08 -3.69
N ILE A 116 6.15 3.71 -2.53
CA ILE A 116 6.12 5.16 -2.39
C ILE A 116 7.26 5.80 -3.20
N ARG A 117 8.48 5.26 -3.07
CA ARG A 117 9.65 5.75 -3.81
C ARG A 117 9.43 5.65 -5.32
N ASP A 118 8.96 4.51 -5.79
CA ASP A 118 8.73 4.28 -7.21
C ASP A 118 7.61 5.19 -7.75
N SER A 119 6.50 5.31 -7.01
CA SER A 119 5.41 6.21 -7.38
C SER A 119 5.84 7.68 -7.42
N VAL A 120 6.63 8.15 -6.44
CA VAL A 120 7.13 9.52 -6.41
C VAL A 120 8.09 9.78 -7.57
N ALA A 121 9.03 8.87 -7.83
CA ALA A 121 10.00 9.01 -8.92
C ALA A 121 9.35 8.98 -10.31
N ASP A 122 8.33 8.13 -10.52
CA ASP A 122 7.56 8.10 -11.77
C ASP A 122 6.78 9.41 -11.97
N GLN A 123 6.24 9.99 -10.90
CA GLN A 123 5.54 11.26 -10.98
C GLN A 123 6.48 12.45 -11.18
N GLU A 124 7.67 12.43 -10.57
CA GLU A 124 8.70 13.42 -10.83
C GLU A 124 9.15 13.39 -12.29
N ALA A 125 9.27 12.21 -12.89
CA ALA A 125 9.53 12.06 -14.33
C ALA A 125 8.42 12.71 -15.17
N LEU A 126 7.15 12.46 -14.85
CA LEU A 126 6.03 13.12 -15.52
C LEU A 126 6.02 14.64 -15.34
N MET A 127 6.35 15.13 -14.14
CA MET A 127 6.45 16.58 -13.87
C MET A 127 7.59 17.22 -14.63
N SER A 128 8.72 16.53 -14.81
CA SER A 128 9.86 17.00 -15.61
C SER A 128 9.44 17.14 -17.09
N ILE A 129 8.75 16.15 -17.64
CA ILE A 129 8.19 16.20 -19.00
C ILE A 129 7.20 17.36 -19.16
N TRP A 130 6.28 17.51 -18.20
CA TRP A 130 5.31 18.60 -18.21
C TRP A 130 6.00 19.97 -18.14
N GLY A 131 7.01 20.12 -17.26
CA GLY A 131 7.80 21.33 -17.15
C GLY A 131 8.59 21.68 -18.42
N TYR A 132 9.05 20.68 -19.16
CA TYR A 132 9.73 20.88 -20.44
C TYR A 132 8.76 21.42 -21.52
N CYS A 133 7.53 20.88 -21.58
CA CYS A 133 6.53 21.22 -22.59
C CYS A 133 5.75 22.51 -22.31
N THR A 134 5.80 23.03 -21.07
CA THR A 134 4.97 24.19 -20.69
C THR A 134 5.80 25.47 -20.71
N PRO A 135 5.34 26.54 -21.42
CA PRO A 135 6.02 27.84 -21.43
C PRO A 135 6.18 28.42 -20.02
N VAL A 136 7.26 29.15 -19.79
CA VAL A 136 7.58 29.75 -18.46
C VAL A 136 6.46 30.67 -17.98
N SER A 137 5.79 31.37 -18.90
CA SER A 137 4.66 32.26 -18.62
C SER A 137 3.45 31.54 -18.05
N GLU A 138 3.18 30.31 -18.49
CA GLU A 138 2.05 29.50 -18.02
C GLU A 138 2.38 28.73 -16.73
N ARG A 139 3.65 28.39 -16.49
CA ARG A 139 4.08 27.60 -15.31
C ARG A 139 3.67 28.24 -13.99
N GLY A 140 3.87 29.55 -13.85
CA GLY A 140 3.52 30.29 -12.63
C GLY A 140 2.03 30.30 -12.33
N TYR A 141 1.22 30.53 -13.37
CA TYR A 141 -0.24 30.56 -13.27
C TYR A 141 -0.82 29.17 -12.93
N VAL A 142 -0.36 28.14 -13.63
CA VAL A 142 -0.80 26.76 -13.39
C VAL A 142 -0.36 26.25 -12.01
N MET A 143 0.87 26.55 -11.57
CA MET A 143 1.32 26.21 -10.20
C MET A 143 0.51 26.92 -9.12
N LYS A 144 0.11 28.17 -9.33
CA LYS A 144 -0.75 28.92 -8.41
C LYS A 144 -2.15 28.30 -8.34
N LEU A 145 -2.76 28.02 -9.48
CA LEU A 145 -4.04 27.31 -9.55
C LEU A 145 -3.99 25.92 -8.93
N GLN A 146 -2.88 25.20 -9.08
CA GLN A 146 -2.67 23.91 -8.42
C GLN A 146 -2.61 24.05 -6.91
N ARG A 147 -1.92 25.07 -6.39
CA ARG A 147 -1.80 25.32 -4.96
C ARG A 147 -3.16 25.64 -4.33
N GLU A 148 -3.97 26.43 -4.99
CA GLU A 148 -5.33 26.78 -4.54
C GLU A 148 -6.30 25.60 -4.65
N ARG A 149 -6.26 24.81 -5.73
CA ARG A 149 -7.12 23.64 -5.96
C ARG A 149 -6.63 22.38 -5.26
N ARG A 150 -5.36 22.29 -4.89
CA ARG A 150 -4.77 21.15 -4.17
C ARG A 150 -5.47 20.89 -2.83
N VAL A 151 -5.97 21.95 -2.21
CA VAL A 151 -6.75 21.86 -0.96
C VAL A 151 -8.16 21.31 -1.23
N GLU A 152 -8.79 21.66 -2.36
CA GLU A 152 -10.15 21.24 -2.70
C GLU A 152 -10.22 19.84 -3.35
N SER A 153 -9.35 19.53 -4.33
CA SER A 153 -9.49 18.30 -5.12
C SER A 153 -9.04 17.05 -4.36
N VAL A 154 -8.03 17.16 -3.49
CA VAL A 154 -7.61 16.03 -2.63
C VAL A 154 -8.66 15.75 -1.55
N ALA A 155 -9.40 16.75 -1.12
CA ALA A 155 -10.50 16.59 -0.17
C ALA A 155 -11.76 16.00 -0.84
N ASP A 156 -12.04 16.38 -2.09
CA ASP A 156 -13.27 15.98 -2.81
C ASP A 156 -13.14 14.58 -3.47
N ASP A 157 -12.00 14.25 -4.08
CA ASP A 157 -11.81 12.96 -4.76
C ASP A 157 -11.67 11.80 -3.77
N PHE A 158 -11.19 12.07 -2.56
CA PHE A 158 -10.99 11.02 -1.57
C PHE A 158 -11.95 11.13 -0.39
N LYS A 159 -12.73 12.22 -0.22
CA LYS A 159 -13.40 12.49 1.06
C LYS A 159 -12.48 12.08 2.22
N LEU A 160 -11.21 12.45 2.08
CA LEU A 160 -10.22 12.20 3.12
C LEU A 160 -10.66 13.02 4.32
N ASN A 161 -11.53 12.40 5.13
CA ASN A 161 -11.87 12.92 6.43
C ASN A 161 -10.56 13.31 7.12
N GLU A 162 -10.49 14.52 7.60
CA GLU A 162 -9.35 15.05 8.38
C GLU A 162 -8.90 14.09 9.50
N LYS A 163 -9.81 13.22 9.95
CA LYS A 163 -9.58 12.13 10.92
C LYS A 163 -8.75 10.95 10.38
N ILE A 164 -8.67 10.74 9.07
CA ILE A 164 -7.94 9.60 8.48
C ILE A 164 -6.42 9.88 8.41
N ARG A 165 -6.02 11.15 8.39
CA ARG A 165 -4.59 11.56 8.34
C ARG A 165 -3.83 11.37 9.64
N THR A 166 -4.43 10.82 10.68
CA THR A 166 -3.84 10.79 12.04
C THR A 166 -2.61 9.89 12.12
N TRP A 167 -2.54 8.84 11.30
CA TRP A 167 -1.53 7.79 11.40
C TRP A 167 -0.49 7.79 10.27
N THR A 168 -0.76 8.48 9.17
CA THR A 168 0.21 8.59 8.07
C THR A 168 1.05 9.85 8.25
N PRO A 169 2.38 9.76 8.14
CA PRO A 169 3.25 10.93 8.25
C PRO A 169 2.85 12.00 7.24
N PRO A 170 2.64 13.25 7.69
CA PRO A 170 2.20 14.34 6.81
C PRO A 170 3.13 14.57 5.61
N ARG A 171 4.43 14.28 5.77
CA ARG A 171 5.44 14.39 4.71
C ARG A 171 5.24 13.39 3.58
N VAL A 172 4.82 12.17 3.89
CA VAL A 172 4.54 11.14 2.87
C VAL A 172 3.34 11.56 2.02
N ILE A 173 2.28 12.02 2.69
CA ILE A 173 1.09 12.55 2.00
C ILE A 173 1.47 13.77 1.15
N ASP A 174 2.27 14.66 1.69
CA ASP A 174 2.73 15.87 1.00
C ASP A 174 3.61 15.53 -0.21
N ALA A 175 4.54 14.57 -0.09
CA ALA A 175 5.36 14.08 -1.21
C ALA A 175 4.50 13.50 -2.34
N ILE A 176 3.55 12.62 -2.03
CA ILE A 176 2.65 12.01 -3.02
C ILE A 176 1.72 13.07 -3.65
N THR A 177 1.32 14.12 -2.90
CA THR A 177 0.41 15.15 -3.40
C THR A 177 1.12 16.26 -4.15
N ARG A 178 2.36 16.63 -3.77
CA ARG A 178 3.15 17.68 -4.45
C ARG A 178 3.50 17.30 -5.88
N THR A 179 3.75 16.04 -6.15
CA THR A 179 4.12 15.51 -7.47
C THR A 179 2.91 15.27 -8.39
N GLN A 180 1.71 15.74 -8.01
CA GLN A 180 0.53 15.59 -8.84
C GLN A 180 0.60 16.47 -10.08
N LEU A 181 0.48 15.85 -11.27
CA LEU A 181 0.34 16.56 -12.54
C LEU A 181 -0.82 17.56 -12.50
N PRO A 182 -0.63 18.76 -13.08
CA PRO A 182 -1.74 19.64 -13.37
C PRO A 182 -2.66 18.96 -14.38
N VAL A 183 -3.77 18.46 -13.90
CA VAL A 183 -4.83 17.96 -14.80
C VAL A 183 -5.41 19.17 -15.52
N VAL A 184 -5.35 19.18 -16.83
CA VAL A 184 -6.09 20.14 -17.62
C VAL A 184 -7.56 19.84 -17.40
N MET A 185 -8.18 20.68 -16.57
CA MET A 185 -9.60 20.50 -16.25
C MET A 185 -10.47 20.99 -17.41
N GLU A 186 -10.88 20.08 -18.23
CA GLU A 186 -12.15 20.22 -18.91
C GLU A 186 -13.28 20.08 -17.88
N ARG A 187 -14.24 21.02 -17.94
CA ARG A 187 -15.37 21.18 -17.01
C ARG A 187 -15.92 19.85 -16.50
N ARG A 188 -16.06 19.75 -15.17
CA ARG A 188 -16.74 18.69 -14.42
C ARG A 188 -17.92 18.08 -15.19
N ARG A 189 -17.71 16.93 -15.84
CA ARG A 189 -18.76 15.96 -16.09
C ARG A 189 -18.67 14.89 -15.02
N LYS A 190 -19.77 14.61 -14.36
CA LYS A 190 -19.94 13.70 -13.23
C LYS A 190 -19.43 12.26 -13.44
N ASP A 191 -19.03 11.87 -14.65
CA ASP A 191 -18.70 10.51 -15.06
C ASP A 191 -17.22 10.28 -15.44
N ASN A 192 -16.31 11.20 -15.08
CA ASN A 192 -14.90 11.01 -15.41
C ASN A 192 -14.22 10.03 -14.46
N THR A 193 -14.08 8.78 -14.88
CA THR A 193 -13.22 7.81 -14.18
C THR A 193 -11.77 8.32 -14.21
N ALA A 194 -11.00 8.03 -13.14
CA ALA A 194 -9.60 8.44 -13.00
C ALA A 194 -8.73 8.02 -14.20
N GLU A 195 -9.04 6.88 -14.81
CA GLU A 195 -8.38 6.37 -16.00
C GLU A 195 -8.62 7.27 -17.24
N ARG A 196 -9.83 7.76 -17.43
CA ARG A 196 -10.16 8.67 -18.53
C ARG A 196 -9.43 10.01 -18.40
N ILE A 197 -9.34 10.53 -17.17
CA ILE A 197 -8.57 11.74 -16.87
C ILE A 197 -7.09 11.53 -17.21
N ALA A 198 -6.52 10.40 -16.81
CA ALA A 198 -5.13 10.06 -17.12
C ALA A 198 -4.87 9.95 -18.62
N ARG A 199 -5.80 9.38 -19.39
CA ARG A 199 -5.70 9.27 -20.85
C ARG A 199 -5.73 10.64 -21.53
N ILE A 200 -6.65 11.53 -21.14
CA ILE A 200 -6.74 12.90 -21.67
C ILE A 200 -5.45 13.67 -21.38
N THR A 201 -4.95 13.59 -20.15
CA THR A 201 -3.68 14.23 -19.76
C THR A 201 -2.49 13.69 -20.55
N ALA A 202 -2.46 12.37 -20.79
CA ALA A 202 -1.43 11.74 -21.62
C ALA A 202 -1.45 12.25 -23.06
N ASP A 203 -2.64 12.33 -23.68
CA ASP A 203 -2.79 12.80 -25.04
C ASP A 203 -2.37 14.27 -25.21
N GLU A 204 -2.68 15.10 -24.23
CA GLU A 204 -2.28 16.52 -24.25
C GLU A 204 -0.75 16.68 -24.05
N LEU A 205 -0.14 15.94 -23.12
CA LEU A 205 1.31 15.94 -22.95
C LEU A 205 2.02 15.47 -24.21
N PHE A 206 1.48 14.42 -24.84
CA PHE A 206 2.04 13.90 -26.07
C PHE A 206 1.98 14.92 -27.22
N ALA A 207 0.83 15.58 -27.41
CA ALA A 207 0.67 16.60 -28.43
C ALA A 207 1.60 17.79 -28.22
N ARG A 208 1.80 18.24 -26.98
CA ARG A 208 2.75 19.30 -26.63
C ARG A 208 4.20 18.91 -26.89
N LEU A 209 4.59 17.66 -26.60
CA LEU A 209 5.93 17.12 -26.90
C LEU A 209 6.19 16.99 -28.40
N ALA A 210 5.19 16.52 -29.14
CA ALA A 210 5.28 16.37 -30.58
C ALA A 210 5.30 17.72 -31.31
N GLY A 211 4.65 18.75 -30.73
CA GLY A 211 4.38 20.02 -31.40
C GLY A 211 3.20 19.94 -32.37
N ASP A 212 2.56 18.79 -32.51
CA ASP A 212 1.41 18.54 -33.39
C ASP A 212 0.42 17.55 -32.74
N TYR A 213 -0.86 17.89 -32.77
CA TYR A 213 -1.96 17.07 -32.25
C TYR A 213 -2.23 15.80 -33.07
N SER A 214 -1.83 15.78 -34.33
CA SER A 214 -2.02 14.65 -35.26
C SER A 214 -0.87 13.66 -35.26
N ALA A 215 0.25 13.97 -34.59
CA ALA A 215 1.43 13.11 -34.52
C ALA A 215 1.11 11.75 -33.91
N LYS A 216 1.57 10.68 -34.57
CA LYS A 216 1.46 9.29 -34.09
C LYS A 216 2.70 8.85 -33.30
N TYR A 217 3.86 9.42 -33.61
CA TYR A 217 5.17 9.06 -33.05
C TYR A 217 5.94 10.31 -32.61
N ILE A 218 6.74 10.17 -31.58
CA ILE A 218 7.70 11.18 -31.10
C ILE A 218 9.08 10.53 -31.03
N SER A 219 10.15 11.30 -31.36
CA SER A 219 11.53 10.85 -31.13
C SER A 219 11.78 10.65 -29.63
N THR A 220 12.36 9.52 -29.29
CA THR A 220 12.74 9.15 -27.91
C THR A 220 13.70 10.19 -27.32
N ASP A 221 14.57 10.80 -28.14
CA ASP A 221 15.52 11.82 -27.71
C ASP A 221 14.84 13.05 -27.10
N LYS A 222 13.71 13.48 -27.67
CA LYS A 222 12.94 14.63 -27.11
C LYS A 222 12.43 14.32 -25.72
N VAL A 223 11.96 13.12 -25.48
CA VAL A 223 11.47 12.68 -24.16
C VAL A 223 12.65 12.53 -23.18
N LEU A 224 13.76 11.93 -23.62
CA LEU A 224 14.96 11.77 -22.82
C LEU A 224 15.64 13.09 -22.48
N ALA A 225 15.53 14.12 -23.35
CA ALA A 225 16.02 15.48 -23.07
C ALA A 225 15.20 16.17 -21.97
N ALA A 226 13.91 15.82 -21.82
CA ALA A 226 13.04 16.32 -20.76
C ALA A 226 13.27 15.63 -19.40
N LEU A 227 13.97 14.50 -19.37
CA LEU A 227 14.18 13.66 -18.19
C LEU A 227 15.61 13.82 -17.64
N ASN A 228 15.73 13.83 -16.31
CA ASN A 228 17.02 13.79 -15.62
C ASN A 228 17.68 12.42 -15.76
N SER A 229 19.00 12.34 -15.54
CA SER A 229 19.78 11.10 -15.68
C SER A 229 19.23 9.94 -14.86
N SER A 230 18.75 10.21 -13.65
CA SER A 230 18.15 9.21 -12.75
C SER A 230 16.75 8.73 -13.19
N GLN A 231 16.06 9.48 -14.04
CA GLN A 231 14.69 9.19 -14.48
C GLN A 231 14.66 8.42 -15.81
N LYS A 232 15.76 8.47 -16.59
CA LYS A 232 15.85 7.82 -17.91
C LYS A 232 15.61 6.31 -17.88
N HIS A 233 16.07 5.64 -16.83
CA HIS A 233 15.90 4.18 -16.68
C HIS A 233 14.46 3.73 -16.44
N ARG A 234 13.59 4.64 -15.99
CA ARG A 234 12.18 4.33 -15.67
C ARG A 234 11.23 4.50 -16.85
N PHE A 235 11.75 5.12 -17.91
CA PHE A 235 10.97 5.36 -19.10
C PHE A 235 11.10 4.18 -20.08
N PRO A 236 10.00 3.64 -20.64
CA PRO A 236 10.08 2.59 -21.65
C PRO A 236 10.64 3.16 -22.95
N VAL A 237 11.93 2.95 -23.18
CA VAL A 237 12.68 3.55 -24.31
C VAL A 237 12.37 2.88 -25.65
N THR A 238 11.78 1.69 -25.66
CA THR A 238 11.57 0.93 -26.89
C THR A 238 10.11 0.59 -27.09
N ASP A 239 9.58 0.99 -28.24
CA ASP A 239 8.23 0.64 -28.70
C ASP A 239 8.26 -0.55 -29.66
N GLU A 240 7.28 -1.44 -29.52
CA GLU A 240 7.08 -2.57 -30.43
C GLU A 240 6.59 -2.09 -31.81
N GLU A 241 5.96 -0.92 -31.87
CA GLU A 241 5.28 -0.38 -33.06
C GLU A 241 6.09 0.70 -33.80
N GLY A 242 7.11 1.33 -33.14
CA GLY A 242 7.74 2.56 -33.65
C GLY A 242 9.20 2.44 -34.14
N GLY A 243 9.87 1.31 -33.98
CA GLY A 243 11.31 1.21 -34.24
C GLY A 243 12.19 1.70 -33.07
N VAL A 244 13.52 1.61 -33.21
CA VAL A 244 14.47 1.74 -32.09
C VAL A 244 14.49 3.15 -31.44
N ASP A 245 14.05 4.21 -32.18
CA ASP A 245 14.17 5.61 -31.70
C ASP A 245 12.84 6.38 -31.70
N GLN A 246 11.71 5.70 -31.84
CA GLN A 246 10.40 6.36 -31.89
C GLN A 246 9.44 5.79 -30.84
N LEU A 247 8.78 6.68 -30.10
CA LEU A 247 7.76 6.35 -29.13
C LEU A 247 6.36 6.57 -29.71
N SER A 248 5.51 5.54 -29.70
CA SER A 248 4.14 5.68 -30.16
C SER A 248 3.27 6.38 -29.13
N ARG A 249 2.21 7.07 -29.62
CA ARG A 249 1.20 7.71 -28.77
C ARG A 249 0.49 6.72 -27.85
N SER A 250 0.31 5.47 -28.31
CA SER A 250 -0.34 4.42 -27.53
C SER A 250 0.49 4.00 -26.31
N SER A 251 1.81 3.82 -26.50
CA SER A 251 2.71 3.43 -25.42
C SER A 251 2.93 4.54 -24.40
N PHE A 252 3.07 5.79 -24.87
CA PHE A 252 3.13 6.93 -23.95
C PHE A 252 1.86 7.04 -23.10
N ARG A 253 0.68 6.91 -23.72
CA ARG A 253 -0.61 6.91 -23.01
C ARG A 253 -0.71 5.78 -21.99
N LYS A 254 -0.30 4.55 -22.34
CA LYS A 254 -0.27 3.41 -21.42
C LYS A 254 0.63 3.70 -20.21
N TRP A 255 1.82 4.25 -20.43
CA TRP A 255 2.75 4.59 -19.36
C TRP A 255 2.19 5.66 -18.40
N VAL A 256 1.70 6.79 -18.92
CA VAL A 256 1.09 7.86 -18.10
C VAL A 256 -0.10 7.33 -17.30
N THR A 257 -0.97 6.53 -17.94
CA THR A 257 -2.13 5.93 -17.27
C THR A 257 -1.68 4.98 -16.15
N LYS A 258 -0.64 4.15 -16.37
CA LYS A 258 -0.06 3.26 -15.37
C LYS A 258 0.48 4.04 -14.17
N VAL A 259 1.25 5.09 -14.40
CA VAL A 259 1.79 5.95 -13.31
C VAL A 259 0.67 6.57 -12.48
N HIS A 260 -0.38 7.06 -13.14
CA HIS A 260 -1.53 7.63 -12.45
C HIS A 260 -2.32 6.60 -11.64
N LEU A 261 -2.58 5.43 -12.20
CA LEU A 261 -3.27 4.34 -11.50
C LEU A 261 -2.46 3.81 -10.32
N ASN A 262 -1.15 3.63 -10.47
CA ASN A 262 -0.27 3.19 -9.39
C ASN A 262 -0.32 4.17 -8.20
N ARG A 263 -0.33 5.47 -8.48
CA ARG A 263 -0.52 6.49 -7.44
C ARG A 263 -1.85 6.36 -6.72
N LEU A 264 -2.94 6.16 -7.45
CA LEU A 264 -4.28 5.98 -6.84
C LEU A 264 -4.36 4.73 -5.99
N LEU A 265 -3.76 3.63 -6.44
CA LEU A 265 -3.67 2.38 -5.68
C LEU A 265 -2.88 2.57 -4.39
N LEU A 266 -1.74 3.26 -4.47
CA LEU A 266 -0.92 3.59 -3.30
C LEU A 266 -1.70 4.42 -2.27
N LEU A 267 -2.42 5.45 -2.70
CA LEU A 267 -3.25 6.27 -1.82
C LEU A 267 -4.40 5.45 -1.18
N ARG A 268 -5.02 4.55 -1.93
CA ARG A 268 -6.05 3.64 -1.40
C ARG A 268 -5.46 2.67 -0.37
N SER A 269 -4.26 2.13 -0.65
CA SER A 269 -3.55 1.26 0.29
C SER A 269 -3.27 1.98 1.62
N ILE A 270 -2.72 3.18 1.57
CA ILE A 270 -2.44 3.99 2.77
C ILE A 270 -3.73 4.28 3.55
N ASN A 271 -4.81 4.67 2.86
CA ASN A 271 -6.09 4.94 3.52
C ASN A 271 -6.70 3.69 4.18
N GLY A 272 -6.61 2.53 3.51
CA GLY A 272 -7.08 1.26 4.07
C GLY A 272 -6.32 0.85 5.33
N LYS A 273 -5.01 1.08 5.36
CA LYS A 273 -4.16 0.85 6.53
C LYS A 273 -4.52 1.77 7.70
N ASP A 274 -4.78 3.05 7.43
CA ASP A 274 -5.18 4.02 8.45
C ASP A 274 -6.53 3.65 9.09
N GLU A 275 -7.47 3.10 8.34
CA GLU A 275 -8.76 2.63 8.87
C GLU A 275 -8.56 1.45 9.86
N ALA A 276 -7.74 0.46 9.50
CA ALA A 276 -7.42 -0.67 10.37
C ALA A 276 -6.70 -0.22 11.66
N LEU A 277 -5.75 0.71 11.56
CA LEU A 277 -5.05 1.29 12.71
C LEU A 277 -5.98 2.06 13.64
N ARG A 278 -6.95 2.77 13.09
CA ARG A 278 -7.95 3.49 13.88
C ARG A 278 -8.82 2.53 14.69
N GLU A 279 -9.30 1.46 14.08
CA GLU A 279 -10.10 0.43 14.76
C GLU A 279 -9.28 -0.22 15.88
N LEU A 280 -8.02 -0.59 15.61
CA LEU A 280 -7.10 -1.13 16.63
C LEU A 280 -6.85 -0.13 17.77
N ASN A 281 -6.67 1.15 17.46
CA ASN A 281 -6.47 2.17 18.49
C ASN A 281 -7.70 2.35 19.39
N ILE A 282 -8.92 2.28 18.84
CA ILE A 282 -10.15 2.33 19.63
C ILE A 282 -10.18 1.13 20.58
N PHE A 283 -9.91 -0.07 20.08
CA PHE A 283 -9.88 -1.29 20.88
C PHE A 283 -8.84 -1.23 22.01
N ALA A 284 -7.60 -0.85 21.69
CA ALA A 284 -6.53 -0.67 22.67
C ALA A 284 -6.85 0.42 23.69
N SER A 285 -7.49 1.51 23.26
CA SER A 285 -7.90 2.60 24.16
C SER A 285 -8.95 2.14 25.17
N THR A 286 -9.91 1.33 24.73
CA THR A 286 -10.95 0.77 25.62
C THR A 286 -10.33 -0.13 26.69
N ILE A 287 -9.38 -1.00 26.30
CA ILE A 287 -8.68 -1.87 27.26
C ILE A 287 -7.88 -1.04 28.27
N VAL A 288 -7.11 -0.05 27.80
CA VAL A 288 -6.30 0.79 28.69
C VAL A 288 -7.17 1.64 29.61
N LEU A 289 -8.32 2.11 29.16
CA LEU A 289 -9.29 2.84 30.01
C LEU A 289 -9.80 1.96 31.16
N ILE A 290 -10.24 0.74 30.86
CA ILE A 290 -10.73 -0.22 31.87
C ILE A 290 -9.61 -0.53 32.87
N LEU A 291 -8.40 -0.84 32.37
CA LEU A 291 -7.25 -1.15 33.21
C LEU A 291 -6.86 0.03 34.10
N SER A 292 -6.85 1.26 33.57
CA SER A 292 -6.55 2.47 34.32
C SER A 292 -7.58 2.74 35.42
N LEU A 293 -8.86 2.46 35.16
CA LEU A 293 -9.93 2.58 36.15
C LEU A 293 -9.77 1.58 37.30
N ILE A 294 -9.46 0.32 36.97
CA ILE A 294 -9.22 -0.72 37.98
C ILE A 294 -8.01 -0.34 38.87
N LEU A 295 -6.91 0.09 38.26
CA LEU A 295 -5.71 0.53 38.99
C LEU A 295 -6.01 1.77 39.85
N TRP A 296 -6.80 2.72 39.33
CA TRP A 296 -7.19 3.90 40.08
C TRP A 296 -8.00 3.53 41.34
N LEU A 297 -9.00 2.63 41.21
CA LEU A 297 -9.80 2.13 42.34
C LEU A 297 -8.94 1.38 43.37
N LEU A 298 -7.93 0.63 42.91
CA LEU A 298 -6.98 -0.08 43.76
C LEU A 298 -6.11 0.91 44.56
N ILE A 299 -5.56 1.94 43.92
CA ILE A 299 -4.75 2.98 44.58
C ILE A 299 -5.58 3.79 45.58
N MET A 300 -6.84 4.03 45.28
CA MET A 300 -7.79 4.69 46.18
C MET A 300 -8.10 3.86 47.43
N GLY A 301 -7.83 2.54 47.41
CA GLY A 301 -8.11 1.63 48.52
C GLY A 301 -9.59 1.21 48.59
N TYR A 302 -10.38 1.42 47.53
CA TYR A 302 -11.75 0.91 47.45
C TYR A 302 -11.83 -0.59 47.16
N LEU A 303 -10.76 -1.14 46.57
CA LEU A 303 -10.65 -2.56 46.27
C LEU A 303 -10.08 -3.30 47.46
N THR A 304 -10.93 -3.81 48.34
CA THR A 304 -10.55 -4.74 49.41
C THR A 304 -10.18 -6.09 48.82
N THR A 305 -9.47 -6.91 49.58
CA THR A 305 -9.05 -8.28 49.16
C THR A 305 -10.25 -9.12 48.73
N GLN A 306 -11.38 -8.96 49.38
CA GLN A 306 -12.64 -9.65 49.01
C GLN A 306 -13.18 -9.21 47.66
N VAL A 307 -13.17 -7.90 47.37
CA VAL A 307 -13.58 -7.35 46.06
C VAL A 307 -12.59 -7.80 44.95
N MET A 308 -11.29 -7.86 45.24
CA MET A 308 -10.28 -8.36 44.29
C MET A 308 -10.50 -9.83 43.93
N ILE A 309 -10.81 -10.67 44.93
CA ILE A 309 -11.15 -12.09 44.69
C ILE A 309 -12.41 -12.19 43.86
N LEU A 310 -13.44 -11.39 44.12
CA LEU A 310 -14.68 -11.38 43.37
C LEU A 310 -14.43 -10.96 41.90
N ILE A 311 -13.64 -9.91 41.66
CA ILE A 311 -13.27 -9.49 40.32
C ILE A 311 -12.49 -10.60 39.60
N ALA A 312 -11.52 -11.23 40.27
CA ALA A 312 -10.71 -12.31 39.70
C ALA A 312 -11.58 -13.51 39.32
N THR A 313 -12.51 -13.92 40.15
CA THR A 313 -13.46 -15.01 39.85
C THR A 313 -14.37 -14.64 38.68
N GLN A 314 -14.81 -13.39 38.59
CA GLN A 314 -15.63 -12.93 37.48
C GLN A 314 -14.85 -12.90 36.15
N ILE A 315 -13.58 -12.46 36.17
CA ILE A 315 -12.70 -12.51 35.00
C ILE A 315 -12.48 -13.96 34.55
N LEU A 316 -12.32 -14.89 35.50
CA LEU A 316 -12.17 -16.31 35.20
C LEU A 316 -13.44 -16.89 34.55
N ALA A 317 -14.63 -16.54 35.06
CA ALA A 317 -15.88 -16.93 34.46
C ALA A 317 -16.07 -16.36 33.04
N TRP A 318 -15.72 -15.09 32.84
CA TRP A 318 -15.77 -14.43 31.52
C TRP A 318 -14.77 -15.06 30.53
N ASN A 319 -13.57 -15.48 30.98
CA ASN A 319 -12.63 -16.17 30.12
C ASN A 319 -13.22 -17.44 29.52
N PHE A 320 -14.03 -18.19 30.30
CA PHE A 320 -14.72 -19.36 29.78
C PHE A 320 -15.68 -19.04 28.64
N VAL A 321 -16.41 -17.91 28.73
CA VAL A 321 -17.37 -17.50 27.70
C VAL A 321 -16.69 -16.86 26.49
N PHE A 322 -15.67 -16.00 26.69
CA PHE A 322 -15.11 -15.15 25.65
C PHE A 322 -13.75 -15.62 25.11
N ASN A 323 -13.23 -16.78 25.57
CA ASN A 323 -11.91 -17.27 25.15
C ASN A 323 -11.76 -17.38 23.63
N MET A 324 -12.75 -17.94 22.94
CA MET A 324 -12.73 -18.08 21.48
C MET A 324 -12.77 -16.71 20.80
N THR A 325 -13.56 -15.78 21.30
CA THR A 325 -13.65 -14.40 20.74
C THR A 325 -12.32 -13.65 20.95
N ALA A 326 -11.73 -13.74 22.14
CA ALA A 326 -10.44 -13.11 22.44
C ALA A 326 -9.33 -13.67 21.54
N ARG A 327 -9.30 -14.99 21.35
CA ARG A 327 -8.38 -15.66 20.44
C ARG A 327 -8.56 -15.17 18.99
N THR A 328 -9.79 -15.13 18.47
CA THR A 328 -10.11 -14.65 17.12
C THR A 328 -9.62 -13.22 16.90
N ILE A 329 -9.86 -12.33 17.88
CA ILE A 329 -9.40 -10.95 17.82
C ILE A 329 -7.86 -10.89 17.77
N PHE A 330 -7.19 -11.64 18.65
CA PHE A 330 -5.72 -11.65 18.73
C PHE A 330 -5.08 -12.21 17.46
N GLU A 331 -5.57 -13.32 16.92
CA GLU A 331 -5.11 -13.90 15.65
C GLU A 331 -5.36 -12.95 14.48
N SER A 332 -6.49 -12.25 14.45
CA SER A 332 -6.78 -11.22 13.44
C SER A 332 -5.80 -10.03 13.51
N ILE A 333 -5.41 -9.60 14.72
CA ILE A 333 -4.39 -8.55 14.91
C ILE A 333 -3.06 -9.01 14.33
N ILE A 334 -2.61 -10.22 14.68
CA ILE A 334 -1.34 -10.77 14.17
C ILE A 334 -1.39 -10.88 12.65
N PHE A 335 -2.48 -11.37 12.08
CA PHE A 335 -2.65 -11.51 10.64
C PHE A 335 -2.52 -10.17 9.91
N VAL A 336 -3.26 -9.15 10.36
CA VAL A 336 -3.28 -7.84 9.67
C VAL A 336 -1.98 -7.07 9.87
N PHE A 337 -1.44 -7.01 11.11
CA PHE A 337 -0.35 -6.08 11.45
C PHE A 337 1.03 -6.73 11.45
N SER A 338 1.13 -8.04 11.67
CA SER A 338 2.40 -8.76 11.71
C SER A 338 2.66 -9.59 10.45
N THR A 339 1.77 -10.50 10.09
CA THR A 339 1.92 -11.37 8.92
C THR A 339 1.74 -10.59 7.63
N CYS A 340 0.63 -9.82 7.50
CA CYS A 340 0.30 -8.92 6.40
C CYS A 340 0.67 -9.51 5.02
N PRO A 341 0.03 -10.59 4.57
CA PRO A 341 0.44 -11.33 3.37
C PRO A 341 0.15 -10.58 2.07
N PHE A 342 -0.65 -9.53 2.11
CA PHE A 342 -1.05 -8.70 0.97
C PHE A 342 -1.31 -7.26 1.42
N ASP A 343 -1.41 -6.36 0.45
CA ASP A 343 -1.79 -4.97 0.64
C ASP A 343 -3.08 -4.62 -0.13
N VAL A 344 -3.71 -3.49 0.20
CA VAL A 344 -4.90 -3.03 -0.53
C VAL A 344 -4.54 -2.76 -1.99
N GLY A 345 -5.30 -3.37 -2.90
CA GLY A 345 -5.07 -3.31 -4.33
C GLY A 345 -4.29 -4.51 -4.88
N ASP A 346 -3.73 -5.39 -4.06
CA ASP A 346 -3.02 -6.58 -4.53
C ASP A 346 -3.98 -7.58 -5.17
N LEU A 347 -3.50 -8.21 -6.23
CA LEU A 347 -4.16 -9.35 -6.86
C LEU A 347 -3.69 -10.62 -6.14
N CYS A 348 -4.64 -11.36 -5.59
CA CYS A 348 -4.36 -12.56 -4.82
C CYS A 348 -5.21 -13.74 -5.30
N ARG A 349 -4.73 -14.96 -5.02
CA ARG A 349 -5.52 -16.18 -5.10
C ARG A 349 -5.48 -16.84 -3.72
N ILE A 350 -6.66 -17.17 -3.21
CA ILE A 350 -6.85 -17.76 -1.88
C ILE A 350 -7.11 -19.26 -2.09
N GLU A 351 -6.44 -20.09 -1.31
CA GLU A 351 -6.66 -21.53 -1.31
C GLU A 351 -8.12 -21.88 -1.10
N GLY A 352 -8.66 -22.78 -1.95
CA GLY A 352 -10.08 -23.14 -1.96
C GLY A 352 -10.96 -22.21 -2.80
N SER A 353 -10.37 -21.26 -3.53
CA SER A 353 -11.04 -20.45 -4.55
C SER A 353 -10.17 -20.41 -5.79
N ASP A 354 -10.71 -20.85 -6.93
CA ASP A 354 -10.00 -20.76 -8.22
C ASP A 354 -9.99 -19.34 -8.77
N ASP A 355 -10.80 -18.45 -8.21
CA ASP A 355 -10.94 -17.09 -8.65
C ASP A 355 -9.77 -16.21 -8.16
N GLN A 356 -9.27 -15.37 -9.07
CA GLN A 356 -8.38 -14.28 -8.71
C GLN A 356 -9.19 -13.13 -8.13
N VAL A 357 -8.73 -12.60 -6.99
CA VAL A 357 -9.42 -11.56 -6.24
C VAL A 357 -8.48 -10.39 -5.97
N VAL A 358 -9.00 -9.17 -6.05
CA VAL A 358 -8.27 -7.95 -5.70
C VAL A 358 -8.64 -7.53 -4.28
N VAL A 359 -7.67 -7.27 -3.44
CA VAL A 359 -7.87 -6.75 -2.09
C VAL A 359 -8.49 -5.35 -2.20
N HIS A 360 -9.73 -5.20 -1.78
CA HIS A 360 -10.45 -3.92 -1.84
C HIS A 360 -10.24 -3.07 -0.60
N ARG A 361 -10.39 -3.68 0.59
CA ARG A 361 -10.26 -3.00 1.89
C ARG A 361 -9.84 -4.00 2.97
N MET A 362 -8.91 -3.58 3.82
CA MET A 362 -8.49 -4.33 4.99
C MET A 362 -9.09 -3.68 6.23
N LYS A 363 -9.79 -4.47 7.03
CA LYS A 363 -10.30 -4.08 8.34
C LYS A 363 -9.72 -4.95 9.43
N PHE A 364 -9.94 -4.55 10.66
CA PHE A 364 -9.41 -5.22 11.83
C PHE A 364 -9.80 -6.71 11.95
N LEU A 365 -11.09 -7.04 11.71
CA LEU A 365 -11.60 -8.40 11.85
C LEU A 365 -11.84 -9.11 10.52
N TYR A 366 -11.96 -8.40 9.43
CA TYR A 366 -12.26 -8.96 8.11
C TYR A 366 -11.59 -8.17 7.00
N THR A 367 -11.40 -8.86 5.86
CA THR A 367 -10.88 -8.26 4.63
C THR A 367 -11.91 -8.41 3.51
N GLU A 368 -12.13 -7.31 2.78
CA GLU A 368 -13.01 -7.26 1.62
C GLU A 368 -12.19 -7.46 0.35
N PHE A 369 -12.59 -8.42 -0.45
CA PHE A 369 -12.00 -8.72 -1.75
C PHE A 369 -13.02 -8.47 -2.85
N ARG A 370 -12.54 -8.11 -4.04
CA ARG A 370 -13.36 -7.93 -5.24
C ARG A 370 -12.93 -8.93 -6.31
N LYS A 371 -13.86 -9.73 -6.80
CA LYS A 371 -13.66 -10.59 -7.96
C LYS A 371 -13.56 -9.78 -9.26
N GLU A 372 -13.07 -10.42 -10.32
CA GLU A 372 -12.99 -9.82 -11.65
C GLU A 372 -14.37 -9.46 -12.23
N ASN A 373 -15.42 -10.22 -11.89
CA ASN A 373 -16.81 -9.96 -12.27
C ASN A 373 -17.48 -8.81 -11.46
N GLY A 374 -16.76 -8.22 -10.49
CA GLY A 374 -17.24 -7.12 -9.65
C GLY A 374 -17.89 -7.54 -8.34
N GLU A 375 -18.08 -8.84 -8.08
CA GLU A 375 -18.60 -9.34 -6.81
C GLU A 375 -17.67 -9.00 -5.64
N MET A 376 -18.27 -8.64 -4.50
CA MET A 376 -17.54 -8.36 -3.27
C MET A 376 -17.60 -9.58 -2.35
N LEU A 377 -16.44 -10.05 -1.95
CA LEU A 377 -16.25 -11.14 -0.99
C LEU A 377 -15.76 -10.59 0.33
N LEU A 378 -16.35 -11.02 1.42
CA LEU A 378 -15.96 -10.65 2.76
C LEU A 378 -15.43 -11.90 3.48
N PHE A 379 -14.14 -11.89 3.82
CA PHE A 379 -13.48 -12.96 4.56
C PHE A 379 -13.12 -12.50 5.96
N PRO A 380 -13.56 -13.21 7.02
CA PRO A 380 -13.00 -13.04 8.35
C PRO A 380 -11.48 -13.29 8.34
N ASN A 381 -10.68 -12.41 8.94
CA ASN A 381 -9.23 -12.52 8.93
C ASN A 381 -8.74 -13.84 9.56
N ILE A 382 -9.46 -14.34 10.57
CA ILE A 382 -9.18 -15.64 11.18
C ILE A 382 -9.26 -16.80 10.18
N SER A 383 -10.19 -16.76 9.22
CA SER A 383 -10.32 -17.80 8.21
C SER A 383 -9.24 -17.74 7.13
N LEU A 384 -8.56 -16.61 7.00
CA LEU A 384 -7.43 -16.43 6.09
C LEU A 384 -6.09 -16.86 6.70
N THR A 385 -5.99 -16.85 8.04
CA THR A 385 -4.75 -17.20 8.77
C THR A 385 -4.28 -18.64 8.47
N GLY A 386 -5.21 -19.57 8.24
CA GLY A 386 -4.90 -20.97 7.95
C GLY A 386 -4.86 -21.32 6.46
N LYS A 387 -5.01 -20.36 5.55
CA LYS A 387 -5.05 -20.59 4.11
C LYS A 387 -3.76 -20.16 3.42
N CYS A 388 -3.38 -20.89 2.38
CA CYS A 388 -2.32 -20.45 1.48
C CYS A 388 -2.84 -19.29 0.62
N ILE A 389 -2.08 -18.19 0.60
CA ILE A 389 -2.42 -16.97 -0.16
C ILE A 389 -1.29 -16.69 -1.14
N VAL A 390 -1.61 -16.76 -2.43
CA VAL A 390 -0.68 -16.41 -3.50
C VAL A 390 -0.87 -14.93 -3.81
N ASN A 391 0.17 -14.12 -3.57
CA ASN A 391 0.20 -12.71 -3.92
C ASN A 391 0.94 -12.53 -5.25
N PHE A 392 0.22 -12.10 -6.29
CA PHE A 392 0.78 -11.91 -7.63
C PHE A 392 1.64 -10.65 -7.76
N ARG A 393 1.54 -9.71 -6.81
CA ARG A 393 2.39 -8.50 -6.81
C ARG A 393 3.84 -8.82 -6.52
N ASP A 394 4.07 -9.70 -5.54
CA ASP A 394 5.41 -10.04 -5.06
C ASP A 394 6.02 -11.22 -5.82
N ALA A 395 5.24 -11.87 -6.70
CA ALA A 395 5.75 -12.93 -7.55
C ALA A 395 6.77 -12.35 -8.56
N PRO A 396 7.99 -12.90 -8.65
CA PRO A 396 9.02 -12.33 -9.52
C PRO A 396 8.64 -12.44 -11.00
N GLU A 397 8.28 -13.61 -11.44
CA GLU A 397 7.88 -13.91 -12.81
C GLU A 397 6.74 -14.94 -12.79
N THR A 398 5.86 -14.86 -13.76
CA THR A 398 4.70 -15.78 -13.83
C THR A 398 4.92 -16.75 -14.97
N SER A 399 4.97 -18.04 -14.67
CA SER A 399 4.91 -19.08 -15.68
C SER A 399 3.50 -19.27 -16.20
N ASP A 400 3.39 -19.67 -17.45
CA ASP A 400 2.16 -20.09 -18.11
C ASP A 400 2.37 -21.40 -18.82
N SER A 401 1.32 -22.17 -19.03
CA SER A 401 1.38 -23.41 -19.78
C SER A 401 0.26 -23.48 -20.81
N VAL A 402 0.60 -24.00 -21.98
CA VAL A 402 -0.40 -24.31 -23.03
C VAL A 402 -0.37 -25.79 -23.25
N GLU A 403 -1.52 -26.44 -23.06
CA GLU A 403 -1.68 -27.86 -23.19
C GLU A 403 -2.62 -28.19 -24.36
N PHE A 404 -2.26 -29.20 -25.17
CA PHE A 404 -3.08 -29.73 -26.24
C PHE A 404 -2.64 -31.17 -26.59
N THR A 405 -3.49 -31.88 -27.29
CA THR A 405 -3.22 -33.28 -27.69
C THR A 405 -3.05 -33.38 -29.20
N ILE A 406 -2.06 -34.18 -29.62
CA ILE A 406 -1.76 -34.46 -31.01
C ILE A 406 -1.87 -36.01 -31.27
N ASP A 407 -2.00 -36.37 -32.53
CA ASP A 407 -2.02 -37.79 -32.95
C ASP A 407 -0.68 -38.47 -32.60
N ALA A 408 -0.76 -39.67 -32.02
CA ALA A 408 0.40 -40.51 -31.70
C ALA A 408 1.29 -40.82 -32.91
N LEU A 409 0.72 -40.82 -34.14
CA LEU A 409 1.43 -41.05 -35.39
C LEU A 409 2.27 -39.84 -35.84
N THR A 410 2.20 -38.71 -35.17
CA THR A 410 3.04 -37.53 -35.50
C THR A 410 4.51 -37.89 -35.35
N SER A 411 5.32 -37.65 -36.40
CA SER A 411 6.72 -37.99 -36.39
C SER A 411 7.53 -37.12 -35.41
N ALA A 412 8.63 -37.68 -34.89
CA ALA A 412 9.52 -36.93 -34.00
C ALA A 412 10.13 -35.71 -34.69
N GLU A 413 10.38 -35.79 -35.99
CA GLU A 413 10.91 -34.67 -36.79
C GLU A 413 9.92 -33.50 -36.86
N THR A 414 8.62 -33.81 -37.05
CA THR A 414 7.57 -32.78 -37.08
C THR A 414 7.40 -32.11 -35.70
N ILE A 415 7.56 -32.88 -34.62
CA ILE A 415 7.50 -32.32 -33.25
C ILE A 415 8.70 -31.38 -32.99
N GLU A 416 9.92 -31.75 -33.48
CA GLU A 416 11.09 -30.90 -33.31
C GLU A 416 10.99 -29.63 -34.19
N GLU A 417 10.44 -29.74 -35.40
CA GLU A 417 10.15 -28.56 -36.22
C GLU A 417 9.11 -27.65 -35.58
N PHE A 418 8.06 -28.21 -34.99
CA PHE A 418 7.07 -27.46 -34.24
C PHE A 418 7.72 -26.69 -33.08
N LYS A 419 8.57 -27.37 -32.29
CA LYS A 419 9.30 -26.76 -31.17
C LYS A 419 10.17 -25.61 -31.65
N SER A 420 10.93 -25.80 -32.70
CA SER A 420 11.83 -24.78 -33.30
C SER A 420 11.05 -23.53 -33.73
N ARG A 421 9.86 -23.71 -34.32
CA ARG A 421 9.01 -22.58 -34.73
C ARG A 421 8.42 -21.82 -33.53
N VAL A 422 7.99 -22.52 -32.48
CA VAL A 422 7.54 -21.90 -31.24
C VAL A 422 8.65 -21.12 -30.58
N GLU A 423 9.86 -21.69 -30.48
CA GLU A 423 11.02 -20.99 -29.93
C GLU A 423 11.41 -19.75 -30.76
N LEU A 424 11.32 -19.82 -32.09
CA LEU A 424 11.53 -18.66 -32.95
C LEU A 424 10.51 -17.55 -32.70
N TYR A 425 9.24 -17.89 -32.56
CA TYR A 425 8.20 -16.94 -32.20
C TYR A 425 8.47 -16.25 -30.86
N LEU A 426 8.88 -17.02 -29.84
CA LEU A 426 9.20 -16.49 -28.53
C LEU A 426 10.42 -15.56 -28.57
N LYS A 427 11.47 -15.93 -29.32
CA LYS A 427 12.67 -15.09 -29.54
C LYS A 427 12.36 -13.79 -30.28
N ASN A 428 11.37 -13.81 -31.16
CA ASN A 428 10.91 -12.60 -31.88
C ASN A 428 10.07 -11.65 -30.97
N LYS A 429 9.61 -12.13 -29.80
CA LYS A 429 8.86 -11.32 -28.83
C LYS A 429 9.52 -11.28 -27.44
N PRO A 430 10.78 -10.81 -27.33
CA PRO A 430 11.56 -10.86 -26.09
C PRO A 430 10.98 -10.00 -24.96
N LYS A 431 10.11 -9.06 -25.27
CA LYS A 431 9.40 -8.22 -24.26
C LYS A 431 8.21 -8.92 -23.63
N HIS A 432 7.70 -9.96 -24.27
CA HIS A 432 6.55 -10.73 -23.78
C HIS A 432 6.98 -11.99 -23.05
N TRP A 433 7.94 -12.68 -23.63
CA TRP A 433 8.35 -14.02 -23.22
C TRP A 433 9.84 -14.09 -22.99
N ARG A 434 10.26 -14.86 -21.98
CA ARG A 434 11.64 -15.20 -21.74
C ARG A 434 11.98 -16.42 -22.62
N GLY A 435 12.48 -16.16 -23.81
CA GLY A 435 12.70 -17.19 -24.83
C GLY A 435 13.71 -18.28 -24.46
N GLU A 436 14.54 -18.05 -23.43
CA GLU A 436 15.54 -19.04 -22.96
C GLU A 436 14.93 -20.12 -22.03
N GLN A 437 13.73 -19.94 -21.53
CA GLN A 437 13.07 -20.82 -20.56
C GLN A 437 11.78 -21.43 -21.14
N CYS A 438 11.75 -21.70 -22.43
CA CYS A 438 10.68 -22.50 -23.02
C CYS A 438 11.04 -23.98 -22.88
N SER A 439 10.23 -24.73 -22.13
CA SER A 439 10.33 -26.19 -22.11
C SER A 439 9.06 -26.80 -22.68
N MET A 440 9.25 -27.73 -23.61
CA MET A 440 8.16 -28.52 -24.19
C MET A 440 8.29 -29.94 -23.70
N VAL A 441 7.23 -30.44 -23.07
CA VAL A 441 7.13 -31.83 -22.63
C VAL A 441 6.10 -32.53 -23.49
N VAL A 442 6.46 -33.68 -24.01
CA VAL A 442 5.59 -34.52 -24.82
C VAL A 442 5.45 -35.86 -24.10
N ASP A 443 4.25 -36.14 -23.62
CA ASP A 443 3.93 -37.39 -22.91
C ASP A 443 2.99 -38.23 -23.74
N ASP A 444 3.29 -39.55 -23.85
CA ASP A 444 2.40 -40.51 -24.47
C ASP A 444 1.24 -40.82 -23.51
N LEU A 445 0.06 -40.25 -23.78
CA LEU A 445 -1.16 -40.46 -22.97
C LEU A 445 -1.78 -41.81 -23.21
N ASP A 446 -1.86 -42.23 -24.48
CA ASP A 446 -2.49 -43.52 -24.88
C ASP A 446 -1.92 -43.91 -26.26
N ARG A 447 -2.33 -45.10 -26.75
CA ARG A 447 -1.93 -45.60 -28.08
C ARG A 447 -2.31 -44.67 -29.26
N ARG A 448 -3.23 -43.72 -29.02
CA ARG A 448 -3.76 -42.81 -30.05
C ARG A 448 -3.35 -41.38 -29.92
N ASP A 449 -3.02 -40.90 -28.68
CA ASP A 449 -2.86 -39.49 -28.36
C ASP A 449 -1.56 -39.24 -27.59
N LYS A 450 -0.85 -38.16 -27.96
CA LYS A 450 0.27 -37.58 -27.23
C LYS A 450 -0.14 -36.25 -26.64
N SER A 451 0.11 -36.03 -25.34
CA SER A 451 -0.05 -34.72 -24.71
C SER A 451 1.19 -33.88 -24.93
N VAL A 452 0.98 -32.66 -25.37
CA VAL A 452 2.04 -31.65 -25.51
C VAL A 452 1.75 -30.52 -24.55
N VAL A 453 2.69 -30.28 -23.65
CA VAL A 453 2.63 -29.15 -22.71
C VAL A 453 3.80 -28.21 -22.97
N ILE A 454 3.50 -26.95 -23.32
CA ILE A 454 4.49 -25.91 -23.51
C ILE A 454 4.52 -25.05 -22.25
N TYR A 455 5.64 -25.04 -21.52
CA TYR A 455 5.87 -24.18 -20.38
C TYR A 455 6.62 -22.92 -20.82
N LEU A 456 6.14 -21.78 -20.38
CA LEU A 456 6.60 -20.47 -20.82
C LEU A 456 6.72 -19.55 -19.61
N GLU A 457 7.67 -18.63 -19.62
CA GLU A 457 7.79 -17.58 -18.62
C GLU A 457 7.54 -16.21 -19.22
N HIS A 458 6.71 -15.44 -18.55
CA HIS A 458 6.47 -14.05 -18.90
C HIS A 458 7.59 -13.17 -18.35
N VAL A 459 8.05 -12.17 -19.14
CA VAL A 459 9.08 -11.21 -18.72
C VAL A 459 8.58 -10.24 -17.64
N VAL A 460 7.27 -10.06 -17.53
CA VAL A 460 6.66 -9.08 -16.63
C VAL A 460 5.72 -9.77 -15.67
N ASN A 461 5.84 -9.40 -14.41
CA ASN A 461 4.88 -9.79 -13.38
C ASN A 461 3.48 -9.24 -13.72
N PHE A 462 2.47 -10.09 -13.76
CA PHE A 462 1.11 -9.72 -14.13
C PHE A 462 0.30 -9.23 -12.95
N TYR A 463 0.45 -7.97 -12.64
CA TYR A 463 -0.52 -7.24 -11.84
C TYR A 463 -1.83 -6.98 -12.60
N ASN A 464 -1.78 -6.98 -13.95
CA ASN A 464 -2.93 -6.75 -14.82
C ASN A 464 -3.30 -8.03 -15.58
N GLY A 465 -4.30 -8.75 -15.08
CA GLY A 465 -4.77 -10.00 -15.69
C GLY A 465 -5.24 -9.86 -17.15
N GLY A 466 -5.64 -8.66 -17.56
CA GLY A 466 -6.04 -8.38 -18.93
C GLY A 466 -4.90 -8.51 -19.96
N ASP A 467 -3.71 -8.01 -19.63
CA ASP A 467 -2.53 -8.12 -20.51
C ASP A 467 -2.05 -9.57 -20.61
N ARG A 468 -2.11 -10.33 -19.50
CA ARG A 468 -1.80 -11.76 -19.51
C ARG A 468 -2.75 -12.53 -20.44
N LYS A 469 -4.07 -12.33 -20.29
CA LYS A 469 -5.08 -12.98 -21.12
C LYS A 469 -4.88 -12.65 -22.61
N LYS A 470 -4.52 -11.40 -22.93
CA LYS A 470 -4.25 -10.98 -24.31
C LYS A 470 -3.02 -11.70 -24.88
N ARG A 471 -1.90 -11.74 -24.16
CA ARG A 471 -0.66 -12.40 -24.60
C ARG A 471 -0.85 -13.91 -24.73
N ARG A 472 -1.56 -14.53 -23.77
CA ARG A 472 -1.91 -15.95 -23.86
C ARG A 472 -2.76 -16.24 -25.11
N LYS A 473 -3.73 -15.39 -25.43
CA LYS A 473 -4.55 -15.52 -26.62
C LYS A 473 -3.73 -15.42 -27.91
N GLU A 474 -2.84 -14.44 -28.01
CA GLU A 474 -1.93 -14.29 -29.14
C GLU A 474 -1.00 -15.50 -29.32
N LEU A 475 -0.49 -16.06 -28.22
CA LEU A 475 0.30 -17.29 -28.24
C LEU A 475 -0.52 -18.49 -28.73
N ILE A 476 -1.73 -18.70 -28.20
CA ILE A 476 -2.60 -19.79 -28.61
C ILE A 476 -2.96 -19.68 -30.09
N GLU A 477 -3.21 -18.48 -30.60
CA GLU A 477 -3.48 -18.26 -32.03
C GLU A 477 -2.26 -18.64 -32.87
N GLU A 478 -1.04 -18.29 -32.44
CA GLU A 478 0.19 -18.65 -33.17
C GLU A 478 0.47 -20.15 -33.12
N VAL A 479 0.29 -20.78 -31.95
CA VAL A 479 0.40 -22.24 -31.80
C VAL A 479 -0.57 -22.96 -32.74
N LYS A 480 -1.82 -22.48 -32.87
CA LYS A 480 -2.79 -23.02 -33.82
C LYS A 480 -2.35 -22.85 -35.27
N ASN A 481 -1.77 -21.70 -35.63
CA ASN A 481 -1.23 -21.45 -36.96
C ASN A 481 -0.07 -22.42 -37.30
N ILE A 482 0.84 -22.64 -36.34
CA ILE A 482 1.97 -23.56 -36.53
C ILE A 482 1.46 -25.01 -36.69
N ILE A 483 0.48 -25.44 -35.87
CA ILE A 483 -0.16 -26.77 -35.96
C ILE A 483 -0.76 -26.95 -37.36
N PHE A 484 -1.46 -25.94 -37.86
CA PHE A 484 -2.07 -25.97 -39.19
C PHE A 484 -1.03 -26.01 -40.31
N LEU A 485 0.06 -25.21 -40.22
CA LEU A 485 1.14 -25.16 -41.22
C LEU A 485 1.94 -26.48 -41.32
N LEU A 486 2.03 -27.23 -40.21
CA LEU A 486 2.75 -28.53 -40.17
C LEU A 486 1.83 -29.73 -40.41
N ASP A 487 0.56 -29.50 -40.74
CA ASP A 487 -0.49 -30.50 -40.93
C ASP A 487 -0.61 -31.52 -39.76
N ILE A 488 -0.37 -31.03 -38.53
CA ILE A 488 -0.47 -31.85 -37.32
C ILE A 488 -1.95 -32.06 -36.98
N LYS A 489 -2.36 -33.32 -36.92
CA LYS A 489 -3.72 -33.64 -36.45
C LYS A 489 -3.81 -33.46 -34.94
N SER A 490 -4.56 -32.45 -34.50
CA SER A 490 -4.84 -32.19 -33.08
C SER A 490 -6.27 -32.64 -32.71
N HIS A 491 -6.40 -33.38 -31.62
CA HIS A 491 -7.68 -33.87 -31.13
C HIS A 491 -8.31 -32.88 -30.12
N THR A 492 -7.52 -32.11 -29.40
CA THR A 492 -7.95 -30.97 -28.58
C THR A 492 -7.30 -29.71 -29.02
N GLN A 493 -8.07 -28.62 -29.00
CA GLN A 493 -7.50 -27.29 -29.29
C GLN A 493 -6.65 -26.79 -28.10
N PRO A 494 -5.53 -26.07 -28.34
CA PRO A 494 -4.73 -25.45 -27.30
C PRO A 494 -5.60 -24.55 -26.40
N GLN A 495 -5.52 -24.78 -25.10
CA GLN A 495 -6.24 -24.03 -24.06
C GLN A 495 -5.30 -23.20 -23.18
#